data_7234888f992129b26090e1c463e3dd24
#
_entry.id   7234888f992129b26090e1c463e3dd24
#
_cell.length_a   1.000
_cell.length_b   1.000
_cell.length_c   1.000
_cell.angle_alpha   90.00
_cell.angle_beta   90.00
_cell.angle_gamma   90.00
#
_symmetry.space_group_name_H-M   'P 1'
#
loop_
_entity.id
_entity.type
_entity.pdbx_description
1 polymer ?
#
loop_
_entity_poly.entity_id
_entity_poly.type
_entity_poly.pdbx_seq_one_letter_code
_entity_poly.pdbx_strand_id
1 'polypeptide(L)'
;FLRKQQLAKLDELVKARFVEMFGDFKSNSKGWSIVKFDEFAQIDGNMTTDYKKYADYPHIGIDSIEKGTGALKGYRTVKEDGVVSGKYIFTPQHIIYSKIRPNLNKVALPDFEGLCSADAYPILPNPKNCNRIFLALAMRSDYFLDYILQFSARTNLPKVNRKEIAGFSMPLPPLSLQNDFSTFVERVDQQKQTVQQSLEKLELMKKALMQEYFG
;
A
#
# COMPACT_ATOMS: atom_id res chain seq x y z
N PHE A 1 -4.54 1.42 25.62
CA PHE A 1 -3.12 1.08 25.55
C PHE A 1 -2.91 -0.34 24.99
N LEU A 2 -3.42 -1.39 25.64
CA LEU A 2 -3.23 -2.81 25.24
C LEU A 2 -3.63 -3.13 23.80
N ARG A 3 -4.73 -2.56 23.29
CA ARG A 3 -5.21 -2.85 21.92
C ARG A 3 -4.34 -2.19 20.84
N LYS A 4 -3.78 -1.01 21.11
CA LYS A 4 -2.79 -0.39 20.20
C LYS A 4 -1.52 -1.22 20.10
N GLN A 5 -1.08 -1.80 21.20
CA GLN A 5 0.04 -2.75 21.22
C GLN A 5 -0.29 -4.03 20.46
N GLN A 6 -1.52 -4.52 20.56
CA GLN A 6 -1.98 -5.69 19.82
C GLN A 6 -1.95 -5.46 18.31
N LEU A 7 -2.41 -4.30 17.83
CA LEU A 7 -2.33 -3.93 16.42
C LEU A 7 -0.88 -3.89 15.92
N ALA A 8 0.03 -3.26 16.68
CA ALA A 8 1.45 -3.22 16.33
C ALA A 8 2.08 -4.63 16.25
N LYS A 9 1.74 -5.53 17.19
CA LYS A 9 2.19 -6.92 17.16
C LYS A 9 1.68 -7.69 15.94
N LEU A 10 0.46 -7.42 15.47
CA LEU A 10 -0.07 -8.02 14.25
C LEU A 10 0.69 -7.54 13.00
N ASP A 11 1.12 -6.27 12.96
CA ASP A 11 1.99 -5.76 11.89
C ASP A 11 3.38 -6.41 11.92
N GLU A 12 3.97 -6.58 13.10
CA GLU A 12 5.24 -7.28 13.29
C GLU A 12 5.14 -8.75 12.86
N LEU A 13 4.02 -9.41 13.16
CA LEU A 13 3.77 -10.80 12.78
C LEU A 13 3.75 -10.97 11.25
N VAL A 14 3.14 -10.05 10.52
CA VAL A 14 3.14 -10.08 9.04
C VAL A 14 4.57 -9.93 8.51
N LYS A 15 5.36 -9.01 9.06
CA LYS A 15 6.77 -8.83 8.65
C LYS A 15 7.62 -10.06 8.96
N ALA A 16 7.47 -10.63 10.15
CA ALA A 16 8.19 -11.84 10.55
C ALA A 16 7.83 -13.02 9.63
N ARG A 17 6.55 -13.19 9.30
CA ARG A 17 6.09 -14.24 8.39
C ARG A 17 6.61 -14.05 6.97
N PHE A 18 6.71 -12.80 6.49
CA PHE A 18 7.32 -12.51 5.20
C PHE A 18 8.77 -13.00 5.14
N VAL A 19 9.57 -12.66 6.17
CA VAL A 19 10.99 -13.07 6.23
C VAL A 19 11.12 -14.59 6.41
N GLU A 20 10.28 -15.22 7.21
CA GLU A 20 10.28 -16.68 7.40
C GLU A 20 10.03 -17.42 6.07
N MET A 21 9.01 -17.00 5.34
CA MET A 21 8.60 -17.65 4.10
C MET A 21 9.54 -17.36 2.92
N PHE A 22 9.94 -16.10 2.78
CA PHE A 22 10.66 -15.65 1.58
C PHE A 22 12.15 -15.39 1.80
N GLY A 23 12.59 -15.34 3.05
CA GLY A 23 13.97 -15.01 3.41
C GLY A 23 14.26 -13.51 3.37
N ASP A 24 15.51 -13.18 3.61
CA ASP A 24 16.01 -11.82 3.43
C ASP A 24 16.30 -11.56 1.94
N PHE A 25 15.63 -10.55 1.37
CA PHE A 25 15.78 -10.21 -0.04
C PHE A 25 17.14 -9.58 -0.39
N LYS A 26 17.80 -8.93 0.59
CA LYS A 26 19.12 -8.34 0.36
C LYS A 26 20.17 -9.40 0.11
N SER A 27 20.16 -10.45 0.89
CA SER A 27 21.07 -11.60 0.75
C SER A 27 20.54 -12.70 -0.16
N ASN A 28 19.26 -12.59 -0.57
CA ASN A 28 18.54 -13.66 -1.27
C ASN A 28 18.72 -15.03 -0.60
N SER A 29 18.53 -15.08 0.71
CA SER A 29 18.88 -16.22 1.56
C SER A 29 18.17 -17.53 1.20
N LYS A 30 17.08 -17.46 0.42
CA LYS A 30 16.34 -18.64 -0.10
C LYS A 30 16.74 -19.01 -1.53
N GLY A 31 17.59 -18.21 -2.20
CA GLY A 31 18.06 -18.50 -3.56
C GLY A 31 16.99 -18.36 -4.66
N TRP A 32 15.99 -17.48 -4.47
CA TRP A 32 14.96 -17.24 -5.49
C TRP A 32 15.56 -16.59 -6.74
N SER A 33 14.97 -16.85 -7.89
CA SER A 33 15.35 -16.18 -9.14
C SER A 33 15.13 -14.67 -9.02
N ILE A 34 16.12 -13.87 -9.41
CA ILE A 34 16.00 -12.42 -9.49
C ILE A 34 15.27 -12.09 -10.79
N VAL A 35 14.14 -11.42 -10.69
CA VAL A 35 13.24 -11.10 -11.80
C VAL A 35 13.10 -9.60 -11.94
N LYS A 36 13.06 -9.08 -13.16
CA LYS A 36 12.89 -7.66 -13.46
C LYS A 36 11.45 -7.23 -13.28
N PHE A 37 11.24 -5.94 -12.99
CA PHE A 37 9.93 -5.36 -12.73
C PHE A 37 8.90 -5.65 -13.84
N ASP A 38 9.28 -5.50 -15.10
CA ASP A 38 8.41 -5.69 -16.26
C ASP A 38 7.94 -7.14 -16.48
N GLU A 39 8.58 -8.11 -15.84
CA GLU A 39 8.17 -9.50 -15.85
C GLU A 39 7.09 -9.82 -14.81
N PHE A 40 7.08 -9.11 -13.65
CA PHE A 40 6.14 -9.38 -12.56
C PHE A 40 5.12 -8.26 -12.31
N ALA A 41 5.28 -7.07 -12.89
CA ALA A 41 4.36 -5.95 -12.74
C ALA A 41 4.52 -4.94 -13.88
N GLN A 42 3.55 -4.03 -13.99
CA GLN A 42 3.64 -2.87 -14.87
C GLN A 42 3.06 -1.63 -14.18
N ILE A 43 3.54 -0.45 -14.57
CA ILE A 43 2.92 0.81 -14.18
C ILE A 43 1.81 1.10 -15.18
N ASP A 44 0.54 1.04 -14.73
CA ASP A 44 -0.59 1.37 -15.60
C ASP A 44 -0.60 2.87 -15.89
N GLY A 45 -0.65 3.18 -17.19
CA GLY A 45 -0.66 4.56 -17.68
C GLY A 45 -2.05 5.12 -17.96
N ASN A 46 -3.10 4.38 -17.65
CA ASN A 46 -4.47 4.76 -17.98
C ASN A 46 -4.92 5.99 -17.17
N MET A 47 -5.09 7.11 -17.85
CA MET A 47 -5.48 8.39 -17.25
C MET A 47 -6.77 8.92 -17.85
N THR A 48 -7.48 9.73 -17.07
CA THR A 48 -8.70 10.41 -17.48
C THR A 48 -8.70 11.87 -17.05
N THR A 49 -9.44 12.68 -17.83
CA THR A 49 -9.88 14.05 -17.49
C THR A 49 -11.40 14.15 -17.51
N ASP A 50 -12.10 13.05 -17.73
CA ASP A 50 -13.56 12.99 -17.71
C ASP A 50 -14.08 12.84 -16.27
N TYR A 51 -14.04 13.95 -15.54
CA TYR A 51 -14.48 14.00 -14.14
C TYR A 51 -16.00 13.89 -13.97
N LYS A 52 -16.79 14.11 -15.03
CA LYS A 52 -18.23 13.90 -14.97
C LYS A 52 -18.58 12.43 -14.84
N LYS A 53 -17.91 11.58 -15.64
CA LYS A 53 -18.07 10.13 -15.58
C LYS A 53 -17.66 9.56 -14.22
N TYR A 54 -16.62 10.11 -13.60
CA TYR A 54 -16.03 9.61 -12.36
C TYR A 54 -16.38 10.45 -11.13
N ALA A 55 -17.42 11.32 -11.20
CA ALA A 55 -17.71 12.31 -10.15
C ALA A 55 -17.85 11.71 -8.74
N ASP A 56 -18.50 10.58 -8.63
CA ASP A 56 -18.78 9.91 -7.35
C ASP A 56 -17.72 8.83 -6.98
N TYR A 57 -16.70 8.63 -7.83
CA TYR A 57 -15.60 7.71 -7.53
C TYR A 57 -14.67 8.28 -6.47
N PRO A 58 -14.10 7.42 -5.60
CA PRO A 58 -13.06 7.84 -4.65
C PRO A 58 -11.86 8.43 -5.38
N HIS A 59 -11.32 9.54 -4.86
CA HIS A 59 -10.07 10.14 -5.30
C HIS A 59 -8.99 9.96 -4.23
N ILE A 60 -7.92 9.25 -4.58
CA ILE A 60 -6.80 8.99 -3.68
C ILE A 60 -5.67 9.98 -3.97
N GLY A 61 -5.58 11.01 -3.13
CA GLY A 61 -4.41 11.87 -3.05
C GLY A 61 -3.24 11.17 -2.33
N ILE A 62 -2.02 11.62 -2.55
CA ILE A 62 -0.85 11.05 -1.83
C ILE A 62 -0.93 11.27 -0.31
N ASP A 63 -1.68 12.28 0.15
CA ASP A 63 -1.87 12.56 1.58
C ASP A 63 -2.91 11.64 2.21
N SER A 64 -3.77 11.02 1.42
CA SER A 64 -4.72 10.00 1.87
C SER A 64 -4.06 8.64 2.13
N ILE A 65 -2.79 8.47 1.75
CA ILE A 65 -2.04 7.23 2.01
C ILE A 65 -1.17 7.43 3.24
N GLU A 66 -1.42 6.64 4.27
CA GLU A 66 -0.64 6.64 5.49
C GLU A 66 0.77 6.09 5.26
N LYS A 67 1.78 6.74 5.84
CA LYS A 67 3.18 6.31 5.72
C LYS A 67 3.39 4.93 6.36
N GLY A 68 4.16 4.08 5.73
CA GLY A 68 4.59 2.77 6.22
C GLY A 68 3.49 1.70 6.20
N THR A 69 2.25 2.02 6.57
CA THR A 69 1.12 1.08 6.59
C THR A 69 0.39 1.00 5.25
N GLY A 70 0.34 2.14 4.51
CA GLY A 70 -0.44 2.27 3.28
C GLY A 70 -1.94 2.30 3.51
N ALA A 71 -2.41 2.45 4.74
CA ALA A 71 -3.84 2.60 5.04
C ALA A 71 -4.39 3.86 4.38
N LEU A 72 -5.59 3.73 3.81
CA LEU A 72 -6.28 4.83 3.14
C LEU A 72 -7.19 5.55 4.12
N LYS A 73 -7.01 6.88 4.26
CA LYS A 73 -7.77 7.72 5.20
C LYS A 73 -8.09 9.07 4.58
N GLY A 74 -9.27 9.59 4.91
CA GLY A 74 -9.65 10.97 4.61
C GLY A 74 -9.74 11.30 3.12
N TYR A 75 -9.84 10.30 2.25
CA TYR A 75 -10.12 10.53 0.84
C TYR A 75 -11.58 10.91 0.61
N ARG A 76 -11.82 11.63 -0.46
CA ARG A 76 -13.15 12.13 -0.86
C ARG A 76 -13.44 11.66 -2.27
N THR A 77 -14.62 12.00 -2.77
CA THR A 77 -14.97 11.77 -4.18
C THR A 77 -14.23 12.74 -5.10
N VAL A 78 -14.13 12.39 -6.37
CA VAL A 78 -13.56 13.24 -7.44
C VAL A 78 -14.25 14.60 -7.48
N LYS A 79 -15.58 14.63 -7.31
CA LYS A 79 -16.39 15.85 -7.28
C LYS A 79 -16.08 16.73 -6.07
N GLU A 80 -15.99 16.12 -4.88
CA GLU A 80 -15.69 16.86 -3.63
C GLU A 80 -14.28 17.43 -3.62
N ASP A 81 -13.32 16.74 -4.24
CA ASP A 81 -11.93 17.21 -4.35
C ASP A 81 -11.73 18.26 -5.45
N GLY A 82 -12.71 18.46 -6.33
CA GLY A 82 -12.64 19.46 -7.38
C GLY A 82 -11.43 19.30 -8.29
N VAL A 83 -11.09 18.07 -8.67
CA VAL A 83 -9.88 17.75 -9.42
C VAL A 83 -9.88 18.42 -10.81
N VAL A 84 -8.75 19.00 -11.19
CA VAL A 84 -8.59 19.77 -12.46
C VAL A 84 -7.47 19.24 -13.36
N SER A 85 -6.64 18.32 -12.90
CA SER A 85 -5.52 17.75 -13.67
C SER A 85 -5.71 16.25 -13.87
N GLY A 86 -5.20 15.68 -14.96
CA GLY A 86 -5.32 14.26 -15.26
C GLY A 86 -5.04 13.36 -14.07
N LYS A 87 -5.87 12.33 -13.89
CA LYS A 87 -5.78 11.34 -12.82
C LYS A 87 -5.65 9.95 -13.41
N TYR A 88 -4.90 9.09 -12.74
CA TYR A 88 -4.85 7.68 -13.09
C TYR A 88 -6.11 6.97 -12.62
N ILE A 89 -6.62 6.09 -13.47
CA ILE A 89 -7.71 5.16 -13.11
C ILE A 89 -7.07 3.94 -12.43
N PHE A 90 -7.65 3.49 -11.33
CA PHE A 90 -7.25 2.24 -10.69
C PHE A 90 -8.46 1.36 -10.38
N THR A 91 -8.20 0.08 -10.23
CA THR A 91 -9.15 -0.97 -9.83
C THR A 91 -8.62 -1.71 -8.60
N PRO A 92 -9.39 -2.62 -7.98
CA PRO A 92 -8.91 -3.45 -6.88
C PRO A 92 -7.69 -4.33 -7.22
N GLN A 93 -7.30 -4.40 -8.48
CA GLN A 93 -6.11 -5.16 -8.91
C GLN A 93 -4.80 -4.37 -8.76
N HIS A 94 -4.89 -3.04 -8.61
CA HIS A 94 -3.73 -2.16 -8.54
C HIS A 94 -3.19 -1.99 -7.13
N ILE A 95 -1.90 -1.73 -7.06
CA ILE A 95 -1.20 -1.15 -5.91
C ILE A 95 -1.01 0.33 -6.23
N ILE A 96 -1.30 1.22 -5.28
CA ILE A 96 -1.05 2.66 -5.45
C ILE A 96 0.25 3.02 -4.74
N TYR A 97 1.25 3.46 -5.50
CA TYR A 97 2.56 3.87 -5.00
C TYR A 97 2.76 5.38 -5.13
N SER A 98 3.01 6.09 -4.02
CA SER A 98 3.36 7.52 -4.06
C SER A 98 4.76 7.72 -4.59
N LYS A 99 4.90 8.45 -5.71
CA LYS A 99 6.21 8.79 -6.28
C LYS A 99 6.89 9.97 -5.56
N ILE A 100 6.15 10.72 -4.74
CA ILE A 100 6.65 11.88 -3.99
C ILE A 100 7.07 11.41 -2.60
N ARG A 101 8.24 11.89 -2.14
CA ARG A 101 8.83 11.55 -0.84
C ARG A 101 8.85 10.03 -0.62
N PRO A 102 9.57 9.28 -1.45
CA PRO A 102 9.61 7.80 -1.39
C PRO A 102 10.06 7.27 -0.03
N ASN A 103 10.80 8.07 0.76
CA ASN A 103 11.16 7.77 2.14
C ASN A 103 9.97 7.60 3.10
N LEU A 104 8.79 8.11 2.74
CA LEU A 104 7.56 7.90 3.53
C LEU A 104 6.93 6.52 3.28
N ASN A 105 7.41 5.78 2.31
CA ASN A 105 6.99 4.41 1.98
C ASN A 105 5.46 4.25 1.90
N LYS A 106 4.84 5.08 1.07
CA LYS A 106 3.39 5.12 0.89
C LYS A 106 2.97 4.18 -0.24
N VAL A 107 2.55 2.97 0.14
CA VAL A 107 2.10 1.90 -0.76
C VAL A 107 0.72 1.44 -0.31
N ALA A 108 -0.33 1.69 -1.07
CA ALA A 108 -1.71 1.35 -0.71
C ALA A 108 -2.28 0.20 -1.54
N LEU A 109 -3.22 -0.53 -0.94
CA LEU A 109 -3.96 -1.66 -1.52
C LEU A 109 -5.47 -1.35 -1.50
N PRO A 110 -5.99 -0.49 -2.40
CA PRO A 110 -7.43 -0.22 -2.43
C PRO A 110 -8.21 -1.47 -2.85
N ASP A 111 -9.35 -1.71 -2.20
CA ASP A 111 -10.30 -2.79 -2.52
C ASP A 111 -11.50 -2.30 -3.36
N PHE A 112 -11.41 -1.09 -3.88
CA PHE A 112 -12.41 -0.41 -4.69
C PHE A 112 -11.81 0.20 -5.97
N GLU A 113 -12.65 0.61 -6.90
CA GLU A 113 -12.26 1.38 -8.09
C GLU A 113 -12.23 2.88 -7.79
N GLY A 114 -11.33 3.61 -8.43
CA GLY A 114 -11.23 5.04 -8.22
C GLY A 114 -10.22 5.74 -9.12
N LEU A 115 -9.99 6.99 -8.80
CA LEU A 115 -8.92 7.79 -9.41
C LEU A 115 -7.83 8.09 -8.39
N CYS A 116 -6.57 8.07 -8.81
CA CYS A 116 -5.49 8.52 -7.94
C CYS A 116 -4.73 9.71 -8.55
N SER A 117 -4.11 10.47 -7.67
CA SER A 117 -3.29 11.62 -8.02
C SER A 117 -2.24 11.28 -9.09
N ALA A 118 -1.95 12.21 -9.98
CA ALA A 118 -0.81 12.11 -10.89
C ALA A 118 0.56 12.01 -10.15
N ASP A 119 0.60 12.27 -8.85
CA ASP A 119 1.76 12.07 -7.96
C ASP A 119 1.87 10.67 -7.36
N ALA A 120 1.01 9.76 -7.76
CA ALA A 120 1.09 8.33 -7.49
C ALA A 120 1.15 7.55 -8.81
N TYR A 121 1.55 6.29 -8.71
CA TYR A 121 1.49 5.33 -9.82
C TYR A 121 0.62 4.14 -9.44
N PRO A 122 -0.41 3.80 -10.25
CA PRO A 122 -1.06 2.52 -10.15
C PRO A 122 -0.14 1.44 -10.75
N ILE A 123 0.24 0.48 -9.92
CA ILE A 123 1.08 -0.65 -10.31
C ILE A 123 0.18 -1.88 -10.39
N LEU A 124 0.18 -2.52 -11.54
CA LEU A 124 -0.59 -3.73 -11.83
C LEU A 124 0.34 -4.94 -11.80
N PRO A 125 0.23 -5.83 -10.80
CA PRO A 125 0.99 -7.08 -10.77
C PRO A 125 0.57 -8.00 -11.93
N ASN A 126 1.51 -8.79 -12.42
CA ASN A 126 1.23 -9.84 -13.39
C ASN A 126 0.64 -11.06 -12.66
N PRO A 127 -0.65 -11.38 -12.83
CA PRO A 127 -1.31 -12.44 -12.05
C PRO A 127 -0.78 -13.85 -12.35
N LYS A 128 0.05 -14.01 -13.39
CA LYS A 128 0.64 -15.31 -13.75
C LYS A 128 1.80 -15.68 -12.82
N ASN A 129 2.47 -14.70 -12.19
CA ASN A 129 3.66 -14.94 -11.39
C ASN A 129 3.78 -14.06 -10.15
N CYS A 130 2.95 -13.04 -9.97
CA CYS A 130 3.05 -12.10 -8.87
C CYS A 130 1.71 -11.83 -8.19
N ASN A 131 1.62 -12.14 -6.90
CA ASN A 131 0.49 -11.84 -6.05
C ASN A 131 0.53 -10.37 -5.62
N ARG A 132 -0.61 -9.70 -5.64
CA ARG A 132 -0.75 -8.27 -5.31
C ARG A 132 -0.34 -7.94 -3.87
N ILE A 133 -0.77 -8.73 -2.89
CA ILE A 133 -0.46 -8.51 -1.47
C ILE A 133 1.03 -8.74 -1.22
N PHE A 134 1.58 -9.83 -1.77
CA PHE A 134 3.03 -10.09 -1.72
C PHE A 134 3.84 -8.93 -2.28
N LEU A 135 3.50 -8.43 -3.48
CA LEU A 135 4.22 -7.32 -4.11
C LEU A 135 4.13 -6.03 -3.29
N ALA A 136 2.96 -5.70 -2.77
CA ALA A 136 2.80 -4.50 -1.94
C ALA A 136 3.68 -4.55 -0.69
N LEU A 137 3.81 -5.72 -0.05
CA LEU A 137 4.67 -5.88 1.12
C LEU A 137 6.16 -5.92 0.74
N ALA A 138 6.52 -6.50 -0.39
CA ALA A 138 7.87 -6.39 -0.95
C ALA A 138 8.24 -4.92 -1.23
N MET A 139 7.32 -4.12 -1.78
CA MET A 139 7.52 -2.69 -2.01
C MET A 139 7.54 -1.86 -0.71
N ARG A 140 6.98 -2.38 0.39
CA ARG A 140 7.09 -1.75 1.72
C ARG A 140 8.36 -2.16 2.47
N SER A 141 9.10 -3.15 1.97
CA SER A 141 10.33 -3.64 2.62
C SER A 141 11.50 -2.66 2.46
N ASP A 142 12.48 -2.79 3.35
CA ASP A 142 13.73 -2.03 3.27
C ASP A 142 14.52 -2.34 2.00
N TYR A 143 14.31 -3.51 1.39
CA TYR A 143 14.95 -3.89 0.13
C TYR A 143 14.54 -2.97 -1.03
N PHE A 144 13.23 -2.74 -1.20
CA PHE A 144 12.72 -1.79 -2.20
C PHE A 144 13.01 -0.34 -1.80
N LEU A 145 12.88 -0.01 -0.52
CA LEU A 145 13.11 1.35 -0.03
C LEU A 145 14.56 1.78 -0.26
N ASP A 146 15.54 0.95 0.06
CA ASP A 146 16.96 1.23 -0.20
C ASP A 146 17.27 1.41 -1.69
N TYR A 147 16.62 0.59 -2.54
CA TYR A 147 16.75 0.75 -3.99
C TYR A 147 16.21 2.10 -4.47
N ILE A 148 14.98 2.45 -4.10
CA ILE A 148 14.31 3.63 -4.66
C ILE A 148 14.88 4.94 -4.11
N LEU A 149 15.43 4.94 -2.90
CA LEU A 149 16.04 6.11 -2.29
C LEU A 149 17.32 6.56 -2.98
N GLN A 150 18.01 5.68 -3.70
CA GLN A 150 19.21 6.04 -4.48
C GLN A 150 18.91 7.11 -5.53
N PHE A 151 17.67 7.19 -6.03
CA PHE A 151 17.24 8.14 -7.06
C PHE A 151 16.70 9.45 -6.49
N SER A 152 16.43 9.52 -5.19
CA SER A 152 15.74 10.67 -4.57
C SER A 152 16.63 11.57 -3.74
N ALA A 153 17.92 11.30 -3.62
CA ALA A 153 18.84 11.96 -2.70
C ALA A 153 19.22 13.43 -3.07
N ARG A 154 18.78 13.97 -4.20
CA ARG A 154 19.36 15.20 -4.78
C ARG A 154 18.42 16.42 -4.81
N THR A 155 17.20 16.34 -4.28
CA THR A 155 16.20 17.42 -4.40
C THR A 155 15.48 17.71 -3.10
N ASN A 156 15.06 18.98 -2.90
CA ASN A 156 14.22 19.40 -1.76
C ASN A 156 12.83 18.72 -1.75
N LEU A 157 12.36 18.24 -2.92
CA LEU A 157 11.13 17.47 -3.06
C LEU A 157 11.46 16.15 -3.76
N PRO A 158 11.92 15.12 -3.03
CA PRO A 158 12.30 13.83 -3.60
C PRO A 158 11.15 13.22 -4.40
N LYS A 159 11.41 12.88 -5.66
CA LYS A 159 10.42 12.30 -6.57
C LYS A 159 11.09 11.23 -7.42
N VAL A 160 10.41 10.11 -7.60
CA VAL A 160 10.86 9.03 -8.46
C VAL A 160 10.03 8.95 -9.73
N ASN A 161 10.65 8.57 -10.82
CA ASN A 161 10.00 8.45 -12.12
C ASN A 161 9.72 6.99 -12.50
N ARG A 162 8.99 6.78 -13.62
CA ARG A 162 8.63 5.45 -14.10
C ARG A 162 9.84 4.56 -14.41
N LYS A 163 10.92 5.12 -14.97
CA LYS A 163 12.11 4.35 -15.34
C LYS A 163 12.84 3.83 -14.11
N GLU A 164 12.89 4.61 -13.04
CA GLU A 164 13.49 4.24 -11.78
C GLU A 164 12.75 3.08 -11.12
N ILE A 165 11.40 3.10 -11.13
CA ILE A 165 10.59 1.98 -10.62
C ILE A 165 10.73 0.77 -11.55
N ALA A 166 10.68 0.95 -12.86
CA ALA A 166 10.81 -0.12 -13.84
C ALA A 166 12.19 -0.80 -13.83
N GLY A 167 13.22 -0.10 -13.33
CA GLY A 167 14.56 -0.67 -13.14
C GLY A 167 14.71 -1.59 -11.93
N PHE A 168 13.68 -1.68 -11.08
CA PHE A 168 13.70 -2.55 -9.91
C PHE A 168 13.73 -4.04 -10.30
N SER A 169 14.49 -4.81 -9.55
CA SER A 169 14.49 -6.28 -9.65
C SER A 169 14.44 -6.87 -8.25
N MET A 170 13.77 -8.00 -8.08
CA MET A 170 13.68 -8.63 -6.78
C MET A 170 13.70 -10.16 -6.86
N PRO A 171 14.05 -10.85 -5.77
CA PRO A 171 13.81 -12.27 -5.63
C PRO A 171 12.32 -12.57 -5.78
N LEU A 172 11.91 -13.44 -6.69
CA LEU A 172 10.51 -13.77 -6.95
C LEU A 172 10.25 -15.24 -6.57
N PRO A 173 9.63 -15.48 -5.39
CA PRO A 173 9.22 -16.81 -4.98
C PRO A 173 8.12 -17.39 -5.87
N PRO A 174 7.88 -18.71 -5.85
CA PRO A 174 6.76 -19.32 -6.56
C PRO A 174 5.41 -18.70 -6.20
N LEU A 175 4.52 -18.53 -7.17
CA LEU A 175 3.21 -17.90 -6.97
C LEU A 175 2.35 -18.61 -5.91
N SER A 176 2.43 -19.93 -5.80
CA SER A 176 1.75 -20.69 -4.76
C SER A 176 2.13 -20.23 -3.36
N LEU A 177 3.44 -20.04 -3.10
CA LEU A 177 3.94 -19.58 -1.82
C LEU A 177 3.52 -18.12 -1.53
N GLN A 178 3.48 -17.27 -2.57
CA GLN A 178 2.96 -15.91 -2.45
C GLN A 178 1.47 -15.90 -2.08
N ASN A 179 0.67 -16.81 -2.66
CA ASN A 179 -0.77 -16.94 -2.37
C ASN A 179 -1.01 -17.47 -0.94
N ASP A 180 -0.21 -18.41 -0.45
CA ASP A 180 -0.29 -18.87 0.95
C ASP A 180 -0.01 -17.72 1.91
N PHE A 181 0.98 -16.90 1.60
CA PHE A 181 1.29 -15.70 2.38
C PHE A 181 0.14 -14.67 2.32
N SER A 182 -0.44 -14.43 1.15
CA SER A 182 -1.59 -13.54 0.98
C SER A 182 -2.76 -13.97 1.86
N THR A 183 -3.10 -15.26 1.87
CA THR A 183 -4.15 -15.82 2.72
C THR A 183 -3.85 -15.59 4.21
N PHE A 184 -2.59 -15.72 4.62
CA PHE A 184 -2.19 -15.41 6.00
C PHE A 184 -2.39 -13.92 6.32
N VAL A 185 -1.95 -13.00 5.43
CA VAL A 185 -2.11 -11.55 5.62
C VAL A 185 -3.59 -11.16 5.74
N GLU A 186 -4.44 -11.69 4.88
CA GLU A 186 -5.90 -11.44 4.91
C GLU A 186 -6.53 -11.84 6.25
N ARG A 187 -6.13 -12.99 6.82
CA ARG A 187 -6.58 -13.41 8.15
C ARG A 187 -6.11 -12.46 9.25
N VAL A 188 -4.87 -12.00 9.18
CA VAL A 188 -4.33 -11.01 10.12
C VAL A 188 -5.07 -9.67 10.00
N ASP A 189 -5.39 -9.23 8.79
CA ASP A 189 -6.13 -7.99 8.57
C ASP A 189 -7.58 -8.08 9.09
N GLN A 190 -8.24 -9.21 8.97
CA GLN A 190 -9.55 -9.47 9.62
C GLN A 190 -9.45 -9.36 11.15
N GLN A 191 -8.38 -9.89 11.75
CA GLN A 191 -8.14 -9.75 13.19
C GLN A 191 -7.91 -8.29 13.58
N LYS A 192 -7.13 -7.53 12.79
CA LYS A 192 -6.91 -6.10 13.02
C LYS A 192 -8.22 -5.32 12.98
N GLN A 193 -9.09 -5.58 12.00
CA GLN A 193 -10.41 -4.95 11.91
C GLN A 193 -11.25 -5.22 13.14
N THR A 194 -11.29 -6.46 13.64
CA THR A 194 -12.01 -6.82 14.87
C THR A 194 -11.47 -6.08 16.09
N VAL A 195 -10.15 -5.98 16.22
CA VAL A 195 -9.50 -5.24 17.32
C VAL A 195 -9.81 -3.74 17.23
N GLN A 196 -9.77 -3.17 16.02
CA GLN A 196 -10.06 -1.76 15.77
C GLN A 196 -11.51 -1.40 16.11
N GLN A 197 -12.47 -2.17 15.63
CA GLN A 197 -13.91 -2.00 15.94
C GLN A 197 -14.17 -2.06 17.45
N SER A 198 -13.50 -2.99 18.12
CA SER A 198 -13.62 -3.10 19.59
C SER A 198 -12.98 -1.90 20.32
N LEU A 199 -11.91 -1.32 19.77
CA LEU A 199 -11.30 -0.09 20.31
C LEU A 199 -12.26 1.09 20.19
N GLU A 200 -12.83 1.30 19.01
CA GLU A 200 -13.79 2.37 18.74
C GLU A 200 -15.03 2.25 19.65
N LYS A 201 -15.57 1.04 19.82
CA LYS A 201 -16.69 0.81 20.74
C LYS A 201 -16.35 1.19 22.18
N LEU A 202 -15.16 0.85 22.66
CA LEU A 202 -14.70 1.21 24.00
C LEU A 202 -14.50 2.71 24.17
N GLU A 203 -14.00 3.41 23.15
CA GLU A 203 -13.84 4.86 23.16
C GLU A 203 -15.20 5.57 23.20
N LEU A 204 -16.18 5.09 22.45
CA LEU A 204 -17.56 5.59 22.49
C LEU A 204 -18.22 5.37 23.86
N MET A 205 -18.08 4.17 24.43
CA MET A 205 -18.60 3.87 25.77
C MET A 205 -17.96 4.75 26.85
N LYS A 206 -16.62 4.94 26.78
CA LYS A 206 -15.91 5.85 27.68
C LYS A 206 -16.43 7.27 27.57
N LYS A 207 -16.64 7.77 26.35
CA LYS A 207 -17.17 9.12 26.12
C LYS A 207 -18.59 9.28 26.69
N ALA A 208 -19.47 8.30 26.49
CA ALA A 208 -20.82 8.30 27.04
C ALA A 208 -20.81 8.35 28.59
N LEU A 209 -20.01 7.48 29.24
CA LEU A 209 -19.87 7.48 30.68
C LEU A 209 -19.32 8.81 31.22
N MET A 210 -18.33 9.39 30.54
CA MET A 210 -17.78 10.69 30.95
C MET A 210 -18.84 11.81 30.89
N GLN A 211 -19.72 11.78 29.86
CA GLN A 211 -20.83 12.73 29.76
C GLN A 211 -21.90 12.49 30.84
N GLU A 212 -22.18 11.24 31.19
CA GLU A 212 -23.17 10.90 32.23
C GLU A 212 -22.74 11.30 33.64
N TYR A 213 -21.46 11.13 33.98
CA TYR A 213 -20.96 11.34 35.35
C TYR A 213 -20.28 12.69 35.59
N PHE A 214 -19.87 13.40 34.54
CA PHE A 214 -19.08 14.63 34.64
C PHE A 214 -19.59 15.78 33.75
N GLY A 215 -20.63 15.58 32.95
CA GLY A 215 -21.31 16.60 32.15
C GLY A 215 -22.58 17.04 32.85
#